data_ca00b1beb5247d9c8b12e0a0d6e7ceee
#
_entry.id   ca00b1beb5247d9c8b12e0a0d6e7ceee
#
_cell.length_a   1.000
_cell.length_b   1.000
_cell.length_c   1.000
_cell.angle_alpha   90.00
_cell.angle_beta   90.00
_cell.angle_gamma   90.00
#
_symmetry.space_group_name_H-M   'P 1'
#
loop_
_entity.id
_entity.type
_entity.pdbx_description
1 polymer ?
#
loop_
_entity_poly.entity_id
_entity_poly.type
_entity_poly.pdbx_seq_one_letter_code
_entity_poly.pdbx_strand_id
1 'polypeptide(L)'
;MSDNLKELLVKPHPGPANAVIFLSGSGSNAEEVLKFTASRTDAPYVLKALVTDAPETSRARELGQVYGLPVIEEDIRKFYHDNGEKRVSIATPRGQELRQQWTDRLRERLKPLQVDFAIFAGFVPLTNIAEDFPCLNVHPGDLTYLKDGARYLVGLHTIPVERAILEGLDYLRSSVILVRPYSGKGEDMDNGALLGISEEVPVDLTEAELAELRQQAAARPAIRPVGGYKDKLSEVAADYQERLKVGGDWKVLPRVVWDFASGRYAEDAAGQLYYRLGQKWHPVETVIFSGESREPIFAGSEM
;
A
#
# COMPACT_ATOMS: atom_id res chain seq x y z
N MET A 1 26.72 17.77 -4.58
CA MET A 1 25.83 17.47 -3.42
C MET A 1 25.13 16.11 -3.55
N SER A 2 25.74 15.11 -4.22
CA SER A 2 25.16 13.77 -4.40
C SER A 2 25.83 12.67 -3.55
N ASP A 3 26.77 13.04 -2.67
CA ASP A 3 27.69 12.05 -2.07
C ASP A 3 27.10 11.29 -0.85
N ASN A 4 25.83 11.49 -0.50
CA ASN A 4 25.20 10.85 0.66
C ASN A 4 23.79 10.29 0.39
N LEU A 5 23.43 10.06 -0.89
CA LEU A 5 22.15 9.45 -1.21
C LEU A 5 22.25 7.93 -1.13
N LYS A 6 21.29 7.30 -0.44
CA LYS A 6 21.11 5.85 -0.38
C LYS A 6 19.95 5.46 -1.27
N GLU A 7 20.20 4.69 -2.32
CA GLU A 7 19.14 4.10 -3.13
C GLU A 7 18.24 3.23 -2.24
N LEU A 8 16.90 3.34 -2.43
CA LEU A 8 15.92 2.60 -1.63
C LEU A 8 15.89 1.10 -1.96
N LEU A 9 16.31 0.74 -3.18
CA LEU A 9 16.49 -0.66 -3.57
C LEU A 9 17.98 -0.94 -3.80
N VAL A 10 18.54 -1.80 -2.97
CA VAL A 10 19.91 -2.33 -3.12
C VAL A 10 19.80 -3.82 -3.39
N LYS A 11 20.28 -4.26 -4.57
CA LYS A 11 20.27 -5.67 -4.96
C LYS A 11 21.64 -6.30 -4.66
N PRO A 12 21.69 -7.43 -3.96
CA PRO A 12 22.97 -8.13 -3.67
C PRO A 12 23.47 -8.95 -4.86
N HIS A 13 22.72 -9.00 -5.97
CA HIS A 13 23.02 -9.82 -7.16
C HIS A 13 22.82 -9.02 -8.45
N PRO A 14 23.47 -9.40 -9.57
CA PRO A 14 23.22 -8.82 -10.88
C PRO A 14 21.85 -9.24 -11.44
N GLY A 15 21.32 -8.45 -12.39
CA GLY A 15 20.07 -8.74 -13.08
C GLY A 15 18.85 -8.08 -12.46
N PRO A 16 17.62 -8.52 -12.84
CA PRO A 16 16.37 -7.98 -12.31
C PRO A 16 16.21 -8.30 -10.83
N ALA A 17 15.49 -7.43 -10.10
CA ALA A 17 15.21 -7.64 -8.69
C ALA A 17 14.23 -8.79 -8.46
N ASN A 18 14.37 -9.55 -7.39
CA ASN A 18 13.43 -10.57 -6.97
C ASN A 18 12.31 -9.95 -6.15
N ALA A 19 11.07 -10.01 -6.64
CA ALA A 19 9.90 -9.45 -5.97
C ALA A 19 8.87 -10.50 -5.59
N VAL A 20 8.10 -10.23 -4.54
CA VAL A 20 6.92 -11.01 -4.14
C VAL A 20 5.73 -10.09 -3.95
N ILE A 21 4.52 -10.61 -4.21
CA ILE A 21 3.28 -9.87 -4.00
C ILE A 21 2.51 -10.48 -2.82
N PHE A 22 2.16 -9.66 -1.85
CA PHE A 22 1.30 -10.02 -0.72
C PHE A 22 -0.14 -9.55 -0.97
N LEU A 23 -1.12 -10.42 -0.71
CA LEU A 23 -2.55 -10.11 -0.88
C LEU A 23 -3.42 -10.90 0.10
N SER A 24 -4.49 -10.27 0.60
CA SER A 24 -5.44 -10.88 1.57
C SER A 24 -6.83 -11.15 0.99
N GLY A 25 -7.22 -10.52 -0.11
CA GLY A 25 -8.60 -10.51 -0.61
C GLY A 25 -8.75 -10.73 -2.11
N SER A 26 -9.51 -9.86 -2.76
CA SER A 26 -9.85 -9.94 -4.19
C SER A 26 -8.65 -9.99 -5.13
N GLY A 27 -7.47 -9.55 -4.68
CA GLY A 27 -6.25 -9.57 -5.47
C GLY A 27 -6.25 -8.67 -6.71
N SER A 28 -7.22 -7.75 -6.84
CA SER A 28 -7.34 -6.91 -8.03
C SER A 28 -6.10 -6.02 -8.25
N ASN A 29 -5.53 -5.45 -7.19
CA ASN A 29 -4.29 -4.68 -7.27
C ASN A 29 -3.09 -5.57 -7.64
N ALA A 30 -3.04 -6.80 -7.11
CA ALA A 30 -2.01 -7.78 -7.47
C ALA A 30 -2.12 -8.17 -8.95
N GLU A 31 -3.34 -8.42 -9.43
CA GLU A 31 -3.62 -8.77 -10.82
C GLU A 31 -3.17 -7.67 -11.80
N GLU A 32 -3.36 -6.41 -11.46
CA GLU A 32 -2.89 -5.30 -12.32
C GLU A 32 -1.36 -5.20 -12.36
N VAL A 33 -0.65 -5.46 -11.26
CA VAL A 33 0.82 -5.58 -11.27
C VAL A 33 1.25 -6.76 -12.16
N LEU A 34 0.58 -7.90 -12.04
CA LEU A 34 0.86 -9.10 -12.85
C LEU A 34 0.65 -8.84 -14.35
N LYS A 35 -0.50 -8.24 -14.74
CA LYS A 35 -0.79 -7.86 -16.14
C LYS A 35 0.24 -6.87 -16.68
N PHE A 36 0.55 -5.84 -15.90
CA PHE A 36 1.53 -4.82 -16.29
C PHE A 36 2.91 -5.43 -16.53
N THR A 37 3.35 -6.33 -15.65
CA THR A 37 4.63 -7.03 -15.78
C THR A 37 4.63 -7.97 -16.99
N ALA A 38 3.59 -8.79 -17.16
CA ALA A 38 3.47 -9.76 -18.25
C ALA A 38 3.39 -9.09 -19.64
N SER A 39 2.93 -7.84 -19.72
CA SER A 39 2.88 -7.10 -20.97
C SER A 39 4.23 -6.52 -21.45
N ARG A 40 5.30 -6.70 -20.67
CA ARG A 40 6.64 -6.12 -20.91
C ARG A 40 7.73 -7.17 -20.86
N THR A 41 8.70 -7.09 -21.75
CA THR A 41 9.81 -8.04 -21.85
C THR A 41 11.07 -7.59 -21.11
N ASP A 42 11.12 -6.33 -20.70
CA ASP A 42 12.28 -5.66 -20.08
C ASP A 42 12.04 -5.28 -18.61
N ALA A 43 11.19 -6.06 -17.92
CA ALA A 43 10.86 -5.78 -16.53
C ALA A 43 12.12 -5.76 -15.64
N PRO A 44 12.31 -4.70 -14.82
CA PRO A 44 13.46 -4.57 -13.94
C PRO A 44 13.40 -5.51 -12.73
N TYR A 45 12.37 -6.31 -12.61
CA TYR A 45 12.14 -7.30 -11.55
C TYR A 45 11.51 -8.59 -12.09
N VAL A 46 11.65 -9.65 -11.30
CA VAL A 46 11.01 -10.95 -11.53
C VAL A 46 10.10 -11.26 -10.33
N LEU A 47 8.85 -11.59 -10.60
CA LEU A 47 7.93 -12.04 -9.57
C LEU A 47 8.24 -13.50 -9.21
N LYS A 48 8.56 -13.75 -7.94
CA LYS A 48 8.98 -15.08 -7.44
C LYS A 48 7.83 -15.87 -6.82
N ALA A 49 6.87 -15.21 -6.21
CA ALA A 49 5.71 -15.83 -5.58
C ALA A 49 4.60 -14.83 -5.28
N LEU A 50 3.40 -15.35 -5.08
CA LEU A 50 2.30 -14.69 -4.38
C LEU A 50 2.28 -15.18 -2.92
N VAL A 51 1.97 -14.30 -1.98
CA VAL A 51 1.92 -14.59 -0.54
C VAL A 51 0.55 -14.20 -0.02
N THR A 52 -0.11 -15.09 0.72
CA THR A 52 -1.42 -14.78 1.32
C THR A 52 -1.51 -15.23 2.77
N ASP A 53 -2.16 -14.38 3.58
CA ASP A 53 -2.54 -14.64 4.96
C ASP A 53 -3.95 -15.26 5.09
N ALA A 54 -4.69 -15.31 3.99
CA ALA A 54 -6.08 -15.74 3.96
C ALA A 54 -6.37 -16.69 2.77
N PRO A 55 -5.77 -17.89 2.72
CA PRO A 55 -5.76 -18.76 1.54
C PRO A 55 -7.15 -19.21 1.07
N GLU A 56 -8.13 -19.24 1.99
CA GLU A 56 -9.49 -19.67 1.66
C GLU A 56 -10.36 -18.56 1.05
N THR A 57 -9.98 -17.30 1.22
CA THR A 57 -10.78 -16.14 0.78
C THR A 57 -10.09 -15.24 -0.22
N SER A 58 -8.76 -15.38 -0.36
CA SER A 58 -8.00 -14.62 -1.36
C SER A 58 -7.97 -15.31 -2.72
N ARG A 59 -7.79 -14.52 -3.78
CA ARG A 59 -7.59 -15.06 -5.14
C ARG A 59 -6.14 -15.46 -5.43
N ALA A 60 -5.29 -15.61 -4.39
CA ALA A 60 -3.88 -15.93 -4.60
C ALA A 60 -3.66 -17.23 -5.39
N ARG A 61 -4.39 -18.30 -5.08
CA ARG A 61 -4.30 -19.58 -5.80
C ARG A 61 -4.70 -19.45 -7.27
N GLU A 62 -5.79 -18.73 -7.55
CA GLU A 62 -6.26 -18.47 -8.92
C GLU A 62 -5.21 -17.69 -9.72
N LEU A 63 -4.73 -16.59 -9.16
CA LEU A 63 -3.70 -15.76 -9.82
C LEU A 63 -2.38 -16.53 -9.98
N GLY A 64 -1.98 -17.33 -8.98
CA GLY A 64 -0.81 -18.18 -9.07
C GLY A 64 -0.91 -19.17 -10.23
N GLN A 65 -2.07 -19.78 -10.43
CA GLN A 65 -2.32 -20.69 -11.55
C GLN A 65 -2.28 -19.97 -12.90
N VAL A 66 -2.95 -18.80 -13.00
CA VAL A 66 -3.03 -18.02 -14.26
C VAL A 66 -1.65 -17.53 -14.71
N TYR A 67 -0.83 -17.05 -13.76
CA TYR A 67 0.48 -16.45 -14.07
C TYR A 67 1.67 -17.39 -13.86
N GLY A 68 1.43 -18.66 -13.51
CA GLY A 68 2.49 -19.66 -13.32
C GLY A 68 3.39 -19.37 -12.11
N LEU A 69 2.86 -18.72 -11.07
CA LEU A 69 3.62 -18.34 -9.88
C LEU A 69 3.30 -19.26 -8.69
N PRO A 70 4.30 -19.68 -7.90
CA PRO A 70 4.06 -20.37 -6.66
C PRO A 70 3.30 -19.48 -5.67
N VAL A 71 2.47 -20.11 -4.82
CA VAL A 71 1.71 -19.42 -3.78
C VAL A 71 2.22 -19.86 -2.42
N ILE A 72 2.62 -18.91 -1.59
CA ILE A 72 2.98 -19.12 -0.20
C ILE A 72 1.76 -18.78 0.65
N GLU A 73 1.23 -19.78 1.32
CA GLU A 73 0.04 -19.65 2.16
C GLU A 73 0.45 -19.75 3.64
N GLU A 74 0.20 -18.68 4.40
CA GLU A 74 0.42 -18.68 5.84
C GLU A 74 -0.81 -18.06 6.53
N ASP A 75 -1.84 -18.89 6.74
CA ASP A 75 -3.11 -18.49 7.29
C ASP A 75 -2.97 -17.94 8.71
N ILE A 76 -3.12 -16.62 8.85
CA ILE A 76 -2.97 -15.94 10.13
C ILE A 76 -4.08 -16.29 11.12
N ARG A 77 -5.32 -16.53 10.65
CA ARG A 77 -6.45 -16.87 11.52
C ARG A 77 -6.25 -18.27 12.09
N LYS A 78 -5.90 -19.22 11.22
CA LYS A 78 -5.55 -20.59 11.63
C LYS A 78 -4.38 -20.57 12.61
N PHE A 79 -3.32 -19.81 12.33
CA PHE A 79 -2.16 -19.69 13.19
C PHE A 79 -2.53 -19.20 14.61
N TYR A 80 -3.31 -18.13 14.72
CA TYR A 80 -3.77 -17.63 16.03
C TYR A 80 -4.65 -18.64 16.75
N HIS A 81 -5.59 -19.28 16.04
CA HIS A 81 -6.47 -20.30 16.61
C HIS A 81 -5.68 -21.51 17.14
N ASP A 82 -4.72 -22.03 16.37
CA ASP A 82 -3.88 -23.14 16.77
C ASP A 82 -3.02 -22.83 18.01
N ASN A 83 -2.79 -21.53 18.28
CA ASN A 83 -2.09 -21.04 19.47
C ASN A 83 -3.04 -20.58 20.59
N GLY A 84 -4.31 -20.95 20.54
CA GLY A 84 -5.30 -20.72 21.61
C GLY A 84 -6.00 -19.37 21.58
N GLU A 85 -5.74 -18.52 20.56
CA GLU A 85 -6.38 -17.20 20.42
C GLU A 85 -7.60 -17.28 19.51
N LYS A 86 -8.73 -16.75 19.97
CA LYS A 86 -10.01 -16.74 19.19
C LYS A 86 -10.02 -15.67 18.09
N ARG A 87 -9.15 -14.68 18.14
CA ARG A 87 -9.12 -13.54 17.22
C ARG A 87 -7.70 -13.15 16.89
N VAL A 88 -7.47 -12.75 15.65
CA VAL A 88 -6.23 -12.10 15.23
C VAL A 88 -6.22 -10.68 15.83
N SER A 89 -5.34 -10.43 16.77
CA SER A 89 -5.24 -9.13 17.46
C SER A 89 -3.82 -8.89 17.92
N ILE A 90 -3.37 -7.64 17.89
CA ILE A 90 -2.09 -7.16 18.45
C ILE A 90 -2.31 -6.27 19.67
N ALA A 91 -3.54 -6.18 20.17
CA ALA A 91 -3.89 -5.35 21.32
C ALA A 91 -3.34 -5.89 22.65
N THR A 92 -2.88 -7.14 22.68
CA THR A 92 -2.32 -7.80 23.87
C THR A 92 -0.86 -8.21 23.64
N PRO A 93 -0.02 -8.30 24.67
CA PRO A 93 1.35 -8.80 24.54
C PRO A 93 1.42 -10.18 23.87
N ARG A 94 0.49 -11.09 24.21
CA ARG A 94 0.40 -12.42 23.58
C ARG A 94 0.08 -12.32 22.09
N GLY A 95 -0.84 -11.44 21.73
CA GLY A 95 -1.17 -11.20 20.32
C GLY A 95 -0.01 -10.62 19.51
N GLN A 96 0.79 -9.76 20.12
CA GLN A 96 2.01 -9.22 19.50
C GLN A 96 3.08 -10.30 19.32
N GLU A 97 3.29 -11.13 20.34
CA GLU A 97 4.20 -12.28 20.27
C GLU A 97 3.81 -13.24 19.14
N LEU A 98 2.53 -13.61 19.06
CA LEU A 98 2.01 -14.47 17.98
C LEU A 98 2.18 -13.82 16.61
N ARG A 99 1.98 -12.50 16.49
CA ARG A 99 2.22 -11.79 15.25
C ARG A 99 3.68 -11.88 14.83
N GLN A 100 4.61 -11.74 15.76
CA GLN A 100 6.03 -11.91 15.48
C GLN A 100 6.35 -13.33 15.03
N GLN A 101 5.88 -14.35 15.75
CA GLN A 101 6.07 -15.76 15.39
C GLN A 101 5.49 -16.10 14.02
N TRP A 102 4.32 -15.56 13.68
CA TRP A 102 3.71 -15.69 12.36
C TRP A 102 4.57 -15.02 11.27
N THR A 103 5.09 -13.83 11.53
CA THR A 103 6.01 -13.15 10.61
C THR A 103 7.30 -13.94 10.41
N ASP A 104 7.85 -14.55 11.46
CA ASP A 104 9.06 -15.40 11.37
C ASP A 104 8.83 -16.64 10.49
N ARG A 105 7.63 -17.23 10.52
CA ARG A 105 7.27 -18.29 9.59
C ARG A 105 7.23 -17.82 8.13
N LEU A 106 6.74 -16.61 7.88
CA LEU A 106 6.82 -16.02 6.53
C LEU A 106 8.28 -15.83 6.11
N ARG A 107 9.15 -15.32 6.99
CA ARG A 107 10.58 -15.16 6.73
C ARG A 107 11.24 -16.46 6.25
N GLU A 108 11.00 -17.55 6.98
CA GLU A 108 11.57 -18.86 6.60
C GLU A 108 11.08 -19.34 5.23
N ARG A 109 9.81 -19.11 4.89
CA ARG A 109 9.26 -19.46 3.57
C ARG A 109 9.79 -18.60 2.43
N LEU A 110 10.09 -17.33 2.71
CA LEU A 110 10.60 -16.38 1.73
C LEU A 110 12.11 -16.50 1.51
N LYS A 111 12.85 -16.98 2.49
CA LYS A 111 14.31 -17.09 2.45
C LYS A 111 14.89 -17.75 1.19
N PRO A 112 14.32 -18.87 0.67
CA PRO A 112 14.84 -19.49 -0.56
C PRO A 112 14.66 -18.62 -1.82
N LEU A 113 13.77 -17.63 -1.78
CA LEU A 113 13.43 -16.78 -2.94
C LEU A 113 14.40 -15.60 -3.11
N GLN A 114 15.25 -15.34 -2.11
CA GLN A 114 16.18 -14.18 -2.12
C GLN A 114 15.46 -12.88 -2.51
N VAL A 115 14.40 -12.54 -1.76
CA VAL A 115 13.53 -11.39 -2.05
C VAL A 115 14.30 -10.10 -1.85
N ASP A 116 14.29 -9.22 -2.88
CA ASP A 116 14.87 -7.89 -2.81
C ASP A 116 13.85 -6.84 -2.37
N PHE A 117 12.56 -7.02 -2.72
CA PHE A 117 11.47 -6.17 -2.27
C PHE A 117 10.12 -6.87 -2.35
N ALA A 118 9.13 -6.31 -1.65
CA ALA A 118 7.75 -6.81 -1.68
C ALA A 118 6.74 -5.74 -2.09
N ILE A 119 5.59 -6.21 -2.59
CA ILE A 119 4.46 -5.40 -3.01
C ILE A 119 3.25 -5.82 -2.17
N PHE A 120 2.75 -4.93 -1.32
CA PHE A 120 1.52 -5.14 -0.55
C PHE A 120 0.33 -4.65 -1.39
N ALA A 121 -0.31 -5.57 -2.07
CA ALA A 121 -1.42 -5.33 -2.97
C ALA A 121 -2.76 -5.71 -2.30
N GLY A 122 -3.16 -4.93 -1.29
CA GLY A 122 -4.30 -5.24 -0.43
C GLY A 122 -3.98 -6.28 0.64
N PHE A 123 -2.77 -6.26 1.17
CA PHE A 123 -2.36 -7.08 2.31
C PHE A 123 -2.74 -6.38 3.61
N VAL A 124 -3.53 -7.05 4.45
CA VAL A 124 -4.15 -6.45 5.64
C VAL A 124 -3.31 -6.59 6.92
N PRO A 125 -2.64 -7.73 7.18
CA PRO A 125 -1.93 -7.89 8.44
C PRO A 125 -0.73 -6.96 8.58
N LEU A 126 -0.62 -6.29 9.72
CA LEU A 126 0.61 -5.62 10.12
C LEU A 126 1.73 -6.67 10.30
N THR A 127 2.91 -6.42 9.77
CA THR A 127 4.03 -7.36 9.81
C THR A 127 5.37 -6.64 9.82
N ASN A 128 6.37 -7.21 10.48
CA ASN A 128 7.74 -6.71 10.51
C ASN A 128 8.61 -7.22 9.34
N ILE A 129 7.99 -7.80 8.31
CA ILE A 129 8.73 -8.24 7.12
C ILE A 129 9.45 -7.07 6.42
N ALA A 130 8.96 -5.84 6.61
CA ALA A 130 9.60 -4.62 6.11
C ALA A 130 10.96 -4.29 6.77
N GLU A 131 11.38 -5.02 7.80
CA GLU A 131 12.73 -4.96 8.35
C GLU A 131 13.75 -5.70 7.48
N ASP A 132 13.30 -6.70 6.72
CA ASP A 132 14.16 -7.59 5.96
C ASP A 132 14.44 -7.06 4.54
N PHE A 133 13.46 -6.42 3.93
CA PHE A 133 13.53 -5.81 2.60
C PHE A 133 12.46 -4.72 2.42
N PRO A 134 12.65 -3.77 1.49
CA PRO A 134 11.66 -2.75 1.19
C PRO A 134 10.30 -3.34 0.81
N CYS A 135 9.23 -2.81 1.38
CA CYS A 135 7.85 -3.19 1.05
C CYS A 135 7.08 -1.97 0.55
N LEU A 136 6.44 -2.07 -0.61
CA LEU A 136 5.59 -1.03 -1.17
C LEU A 136 4.13 -1.34 -0.87
N ASN A 137 3.36 -0.35 -0.42
CA ASN A 137 1.93 -0.50 -0.18
C ASN A 137 1.13 0.52 -0.97
N VAL A 138 0.03 0.11 -1.60
CA VAL A 138 -0.96 1.02 -2.18
C VAL A 138 -2.03 1.35 -1.15
N HIS A 139 -2.30 2.63 -0.97
CA HIS A 139 -3.22 3.19 0.03
C HIS A 139 -4.33 4.01 -0.66
N PRO A 140 -5.62 3.79 -0.31
CA PRO A 140 -6.75 4.46 -0.95
C PRO A 140 -6.99 5.86 -0.36
N GLY A 141 -6.00 6.74 -0.40
CA GLY A 141 -6.07 8.11 0.08
C GLY A 141 -4.91 8.95 -0.42
N ASP A 142 -5.14 10.23 -0.63
CA ASP A 142 -4.09 11.20 -0.95
C ASP A 142 -3.28 11.53 0.32
N LEU A 143 -2.09 10.94 0.43
CA LEU A 143 -1.22 11.15 1.58
C LEU A 143 -0.41 12.47 1.51
N THR A 144 -0.60 13.27 0.46
CA THR A 144 -0.14 14.67 0.43
C THR A 144 -1.09 15.61 1.18
N TYR A 145 -2.36 15.19 1.38
CA TYR A 145 -3.33 15.98 2.14
C TYR A 145 -3.01 15.95 3.63
N LEU A 146 -2.58 17.10 4.13
CA LEU A 146 -2.22 17.29 5.54
C LEU A 146 -3.33 18.06 6.27
N LYS A 147 -3.63 17.65 7.50
CA LYS A 147 -4.47 18.40 8.45
C LYS A 147 -3.69 18.51 9.75
N ASP A 148 -3.54 19.73 10.24
CA ASP A 148 -2.72 20.06 11.41
C ASP A 148 -1.27 19.53 11.30
N GLY A 149 -0.70 19.55 10.09
CA GLY A 149 0.66 19.09 9.80
C GLY A 149 0.86 17.58 9.75
N ALA A 150 -0.21 16.78 9.85
CA ALA A 150 -0.15 15.31 9.79
C ALA A 150 -0.97 14.77 8.61
N ARG A 151 -0.58 13.60 8.07
CA ARG A 151 -1.35 12.88 7.06
C ARG A 151 -2.74 12.56 7.61
N TYR A 152 -3.78 13.05 6.94
CA TYR A 152 -5.16 12.94 7.45
C TYR A 152 -5.92 11.78 6.80
N LEU A 153 -5.70 11.52 5.52
CA LEU A 153 -6.40 10.48 4.76
C LEU A 153 -5.75 9.11 4.96
N VAL A 154 -5.53 8.73 6.21
CA VAL A 154 -4.95 7.46 6.64
C VAL A 154 -6.01 6.52 7.21
N GLY A 155 -5.69 5.22 7.32
CA GLY A 155 -6.56 4.21 7.92
C GLY A 155 -6.94 3.10 6.95
N LEU A 156 -7.69 2.11 7.47
CA LEU A 156 -8.05 0.89 6.74
C LEU A 156 -9.33 1.07 5.92
N HIS A 157 -9.39 0.38 4.79
CA HIS A 157 -10.57 0.26 3.93
C HIS A 157 -11.11 1.63 3.46
N THR A 158 -12.40 1.92 3.71
CA THR A 158 -13.09 3.14 3.28
C THR A 158 -12.80 4.37 4.13
N ILE A 159 -12.07 4.25 5.24
CA ILE A 159 -11.84 5.37 6.18
C ILE A 159 -11.20 6.59 5.49
N PRO A 160 -10.14 6.45 4.68
CA PRO A 160 -9.55 7.60 3.98
C PRO A 160 -10.54 8.27 3.03
N VAL A 161 -11.36 7.47 2.32
CA VAL A 161 -12.38 7.96 1.38
C VAL A 161 -13.52 8.66 2.12
N GLU A 162 -14.01 8.09 3.24
CA GLU A 162 -15.01 8.76 4.10
C GLU A 162 -14.50 10.12 4.58
N ARG A 163 -13.25 10.20 5.01
CA ARG A 163 -12.62 11.45 5.43
C ARG A 163 -12.52 12.46 4.30
N ALA A 164 -12.07 12.05 3.12
CA ALA A 164 -11.99 12.93 1.96
C ALA A 164 -13.34 13.52 1.56
N ILE A 165 -14.40 12.68 1.54
CA ILE A 165 -15.77 13.10 1.27
C ILE A 165 -16.24 14.12 2.32
N LEU A 166 -16.03 13.85 3.61
CA LEU A 166 -16.48 14.74 4.70
C LEU A 166 -15.73 16.07 4.71
N GLU A 167 -14.46 16.09 4.29
CA GLU A 167 -13.73 17.35 4.08
C GLU A 167 -14.27 18.14 2.86
N GLY A 168 -15.00 17.48 1.96
CA GLY A 168 -15.53 18.09 0.75
C GLY A 168 -14.49 18.22 -0.34
N LEU A 169 -13.60 17.24 -0.45
CA LEU A 169 -12.61 17.22 -1.54
C LEU A 169 -13.30 16.86 -2.85
N ASP A 170 -12.95 17.59 -3.91
CA ASP A 170 -13.50 17.41 -5.27
C ASP A 170 -12.91 16.19 -5.99
N TYR A 171 -11.87 15.59 -5.44
CA TYR A 171 -11.20 14.42 -6.01
C TYR A 171 -10.61 13.51 -4.93
N LEU A 172 -10.30 12.29 -5.35
CA LEU A 172 -9.52 11.30 -4.60
C LEU A 172 -8.25 10.97 -5.36
N ARG A 173 -7.21 10.51 -4.64
CA ARG A 173 -6.01 9.92 -5.20
C ARG A 173 -5.60 8.69 -4.40
N SER A 174 -5.00 7.72 -5.08
CA SER A 174 -4.28 6.61 -4.44
C SER A 174 -2.82 6.99 -4.24
N SER A 175 -2.26 6.56 -3.13
CA SER A 175 -0.85 6.75 -2.79
C SER A 175 -0.11 5.42 -2.76
N VAL A 176 1.15 5.40 -3.18
CA VAL A 176 2.07 4.26 -3.00
C VAL A 176 3.19 4.71 -2.08
N ILE A 177 3.36 3.99 -0.97
CA ILE A 177 4.32 4.30 0.07
C ILE A 177 5.33 3.18 0.27
N LEU A 178 6.51 3.55 0.77
CA LEU A 178 7.46 2.63 1.37
C LEU A 178 7.00 2.32 2.79
N VAL A 179 6.64 1.06 3.07
CA VAL A 179 6.14 0.63 4.37
C VAL A 179 7.25 0.72 5.41
N ARG A 180 6.95 1.32 6.56
CA ARG A 180 7.84 1.28 7.74
C ARG A 180 7.61 0.00 8.55
N PRO A 181 8.63 -0.55 9.22
CA PRO A 181 8.46 -1.65 10.13
C PRO A 181 7.44 -1.32 11.22
N TYR A 182 6.64 -2.31 11.61
CA TYR A 182 5.66 -2.16 12.67
C TYR A 182 6.36 -2.03 14.05
N SER A 183 6.16 -0.90 14.72
CA SER A 183 6.77 -0.57 16.02
C SER A 183 5.83 -0.80 17.22
N GLY A 184 4.69 -1.44 17.02
CA GLY A 184 3.64 -1.62 18.03
C GLY A 184 2.47 -0.65 17.88
N LYS A 185 2.55 0.32 16.96
CA LYS A 185 1.48 1.27 16.61
C LYS A 185 1.18 1.14 15.13
N GLY A 186 -0.09 0.87 14.78
CA GLY A 186 -0.50 0.64 13.39
C GLY A 186 -0.32 1.86 12.48
N GLU A 187 -0.31 3.06 13.04
CA GLU A 187 -0.16 4.33 12.32
C GLU A 187 1.23 4.51 11.72
N ASP A 188 2.25 3.83 12.23
CA ASP A 188 3.63 3.99 11.76
C ASP A 188 3.83 3.46 10.34
N MET A 189 3.03 2.50 9.90
CA MET A 189 3.20 1.86 8.59
C MET A 189 2.90 2.81 7.42
N ASP A 190 1.98 3.76 7.59
CA ASP A 190 1.58 4.73 6.56
C ASP A 190 2.45 6.00 6.57
N ASN A 191 3.47 6.08 7.44
CA ASN A 191 4.36 7.24 7.58
C ASN A 191 5.66 7.13 6.75
N GLY A 192 5.81 6.13 5.91
CA GLY A 192 6.97 5.97 5.04
C GLY A 192 7.01 6.99 3.90
N ALA A 193 8.11 6.95 3.13
CA ALA A 193 8.30 7.80 1.96
C ALA A 193 7.15 7.61 0.96
N LEU A 194 6.60 8.71 0.47
CA LEU A 194 5.51 8.73 -0.52
C LEU A 194 6.09 8.63 -1.93
N LEU A 195 6.17 7.40 -2.45
CA LEU A 195 6.84 7.11 -3.71
C LEU A 195 6.07 7.61 -4.92
N GLY A 196 4.73 7.62 -4.84
CA GLY A 196 3.92 8.11 -5.94
C GLY A 196 2.44 8.24 -5.57
N ILE A 197 1.75 9.10 -6.31
CA ILE A 197 0.31 9.29 -6.24
C ILE A 197 -0.31 9.15 -7.64
N SER A 198 -1.59 8.77 -7.68
CA SER A 198 -2.33 8.67 -8.94
C SER A 198 -2.75 10.04 -9.45
N GLU A 199 -3.29 10.07 -10.66
CA GLU A 199 -4.18 11.15 -11.13
C GLU A 199 -5.38 11.29 -10.21
N GLU A 200 -6.06 12.41 -10.34
CA GLU A 200 -7.31 12.71 -9.64
C GLU A 200 -8.44 11.82 -10.15
N VAL A 201 -9.20 11.28 -9.21
CA VAL A 201 -10.45 10.57 -9.47
C VAL A 201 -11.57 11.45 -8.95
N PRO A 202 -12.45 12.00 -9.79
CA PRO A 202 -13.43 12.99 -9.39
C PRO A 202 -14.43 12.47 -8.33
N VAL A 203 -14.85 13.37 -7.43
CA VAL A 203 -15.94 13.18 -6.48
C VAL A 203 -17.13 14.04 -6.93
N ASP A 204 -18.16 13.38 -7.47
CA ASP A 204 -19.31 14.03 -8.08
C ASP A 204 -20.49 14.14 -7.08
N LEU A 205 -20.24 14.71 -5.90
CA LEU A 205 -21.27 14.92 -4.88
C LEU A 205 -21.76 16.36 -4.92
N THR A 206 -23.08 16.52 -4.88
CA THR A 206 -23.69 17.83 -4.72
C THR A 206 -23.55 18.34 -3.27
N GLU A 207 -23.62 19.65 -3.07
CA GLU A 207 -23.66 20.27 -1.74
C GLU A 207 -24.73 19.67 -0.81
N ALA A 208 -25.90 19.36 -1.37
CA ALA A 208 -27.01 18.76 -0.60
C ALA A 208 -26.68 17.31 -0.14
N GLU A 209 -26.09 16.49 -1.01
CA GLU A 209 -25.66 15.13 -0.66
C GLU A 209 -24.53 15.17 0.37
N LEU A 210 -23.56 16.07 0.20
CA LEU A 210 -22.48 16.25 1.17
C LEU A 210 -23.00 16.67 2.55
N ALA A 211 -23.97 17.60 2.59
CA ALA A 211 -24.60 18.02 3.84
C ALA A 211 -25.32 16.86 4.53
N GLU A 212 -26.06 16.01 3.79
CA GLU A 212 -26.70 14.80 4.33
C GLU A 212 -25.67 13.82 4.90
N LEU A 213 -24.59 13.55 4.17
CA LEU A 213 -23.52 12.64 4.63
C LEU A 213 -22.81 13.16 5.89
N ARG A 214 -22.57 14.47 5.98
CA ARG A 214 -22.02 15.12 7.19
C ARG A 214 -22.97 14.98 8.40
N GLN A 215 -24.28 15.15 8.18
CA GLN A 215 -25.27 14.95 9.25
C GLN A 215 -25.29 13.51 9.74
N GLN A 216 -25.20 12.52 8.84
CA GLN A 216 -25.11 11.11 9.20
C GLN A 216 -23.82 10.80 9.98
N ALA A 217 -22.69 11.32 9.54
CA ALA A 217 -21.42 11.16 10.23
C ALA A 217 -21.47 11.70 11.68
N ALA A 218 -22.09 12.87 11.87
CA ALA A 218 -22.26 13.49 13.19
C ALA A 218 -23.18 12.67 14.12
N ALA A 219 -24.09 11.88 13.56
CA ALA A 219 -25.02 11.02 14.33
C ALA A 219 -24.43 9.64 14.66
N ARG A 220 -23.23 9.30 14.16
CA ARG A 220 -22.57 8.01 14.41
C ARG A 220 -22.19 7.83 15.89
N PRO A 221 -22.33 6.62 16.45
CA PRO A 221 -21.80 6.34 17.77
C PRO A 221 -20.26 6.50 17.78
N ALA A 222 -19.71 6.99 18.90
CA ALA A 222 -18.27 7.20 19.06
C ALA A 222 -17.44 5.92 18.88
N ILE A 223 -17.99 4.76 19.24
CA ILE A 223 -17.36 3.46 19.06
C ILE A 223 -17.90 2.84 17.76
N ARG A 224 -17.01 2.60 16.81
CA ARG A 224 -17.37 1.95 15.55
C ARG A 224 -17.89 0.53 15.80
N PRO A 225 -19.10 0.19 15.31
CA PRO A 225 -19.66 -1.16 15.45
C PRO A 225 -18.80 -2.21 14.74
N VAL A 226 -18.86 -3.45 15.24
CA VAL A 226 -18.27 -4.59 14.54
C VAL A 226 -18.97 -4.75 13.18
N GLY A 227 -18.20 -4.72 12.09
CA GLY A 227 -18.72 -4.75 10.73
C GLY A 227 -19.01 -3.38 10.11
N GLY A 228 -18.63 -2.27 10.79
CA GLY A 228 -18.80 -0.91 10.29
C GLY A 228 -20.15 -0.28 10.62
N TYR A 229 -20.34 0.96 10.19
CA TYR A 229 -21.58 1.72 10.47
C TYR A 229 -22.75 1.29 9.59
N LYS A 230 -22.50 0.75 8.39
CA LYS A 230 -23.51 0.28 7.42
C LYS A 230 -24.58 1.35 7.11
N ASP A 231 -24.16 2.59 7.01
CA ASP A 231 -24.97 3.75 6.67
C ASP A 231 -24.66 4.23 5.24
N LYS A 232 -25.39 5.22 4.76
CA LYS A 232 -25.23 5.76 3.41
C LYS A 232 -23.83 6.33 3.16
N LEU A 233 -23.17 6.94 4.16
CA LEU A 233 -21.79 7.40 4.01
C LEU A 233 -20.84 6.22 3.76
N SER A 234 -21.00 5.11 4.47
CA SER A 234 -20.20 3.90 4.24
C SER A 234 -20.43 3.30 2.84
N GLU A 235 -21.68 3.33 2.35
CA GLU A 235 -22.04 2.84 1.00
C GLU A 235 -21.43 3.74 -0.08
N VAL A 236 -21.59 5.05 0.05
CA VAL A 236 -21.02 6.04 -0.88
C VAL A 236 -19.50 5.93 -0.89
N ALA A 237 -18.86 5.84 0.27
CA ALA A 237 -17.41 5.70 0.35
C ALA A 237 -16.92 4.38 -0.25
N ALA A 238 -17.69 3.29 -0.15
CA ALA A 238 -17.34 2.03 -0.81
C ALA A 238 -17.43 2.15 -2.34
N ASP A 239 -18.44 2.82 -2.88
CA ASP A 239 -18.54 3.09 -4.33
C ASP A 239 -17.37 3.94 -4.83
N TYR A 240 -17.04 5.02 -4.14
CA TYR A 240 -15.89 5.85 -4.49
C TYR A 240 -14.55 5.12 -4.32
N GLN A 241 -14.43 4.21 -3.35
CA GLN A 241 -13.25 3.36 -3.23
C GLN A 241 -13.09 2.43 -4.44
N GLU A 242 -14.18 1.85 -4.97
CA GLU A 242 -14.10 1.05 -6.20
C GLU A 242 -13.72 1.90 -7.41
N ARG A 243 -14.24 3.15 -7.54
CA ARG A 243 -13.81 4.09 -8.59
C ARG A 243 -12.33 4.46 -8.43
N LEU A 244 -11.89 4.73 -7.20
CA LEU A 244 -10.50 5.03 -6.89
C LEU A 244 -9.56 3.85 -7.20
N LYS A 245 -9.99 2.63 -6.94
CA LYS A 245 -9.24 1.43 -7.31
C LYS A 245 -8.96 1.38 -8.81
N VAL A 246 -9.98 1.59 -9.63
CA VAL A 246 -9.85 1.57 -11.10
C VAL A 246 -9.08 2.77 -11.63
N GLY A 247 -9.40 3.97 -11.16
CA GLY A 247 -8.80 5.24 -11.61
C GLY A 247 -7.45 5.55 -10.99
N GLY A 248 -7.19 5.05 -9.78
CA GLY A 248 -6.01 5.33 -8.97
C GLY A 248 -5.09 4.11 -8.78
N ASP A 249 -5.48 3.14 -7.92
CA ASP A 249 -4.60 2.02 -7.52
C ASP A 249 -4.00 1.28 -8.72
N TRP A 250 -4.85 0.88 -9.67
CA TRP A 250 -4.45 0.11 -10.84
C TRP A 250 -3.56 0.88 -11.81
N LYS A 251 -3.60 2.20 -11.72
CA LYS A 251 -2.77 3.10 -12.53
C LYS A 251 -1.41 3.35 -11.89
N VAL A 252 -1.40 3.66 -10.59
CA VAL A 252 -0.19 4.11 -9.90
C VAL A 252 0.69 2.94 -9.44
N LEU A 253 0.12 1.89 -8.82
CA LEU A 253 0.90 0.83 -8.20
C LEU A 253 1.87 0.14 -9.17
N PRO A 254 1.44 -0.37 -10.34
CA PRO A 254 2.36 -1.07 -11.25
C PRO A 254 3.52 -0.19 -11.73
N ARG A 255 3.27 1.11 -11.91
CA ARG A 255 4.24 2.08 -12.39
C ARG A 255 5.26 2.47 -11.33
N VAL A 256 4.80 2.69 -10.10
CA VAL A 256 5.70 2.94 -8.96
C VAL A 256 6.57 1.72 -8.70
N VAL A 257 6.01 0.50 -8.75
CA VAL A 257 6.77 -0.75 -8.64
C VAL A 257 7.87 -0.84 -9.71
N TRP A 258 7.54 -0.50 -10.95
CA TRP A 258 8.51 -0.46 -12.04
C TRP A 258 9.64 0.54 -11.80
N ASP A 259 9.29 1.77 -11.44
CA ASP A 259 10.27 2.82 -11.19
C ASP A 259 11.13 2.53 -9.95
N PHE A 260 10.53 1.91 -8.91
CA PHE A 260 11.25 1.44 -7.73
C PHE A 260 12.29 0.35 -8.09
N ALA A 261 11.86 -0.66 -8.82
CA ALA A 261 12.73 -1.74 -9.26
C ALA A 261 13.82 -1.29 -10.25
N SER A 262 13.56 -0.17 -10.97
CA SER A 262 14.54 0.49 -11.84
C SER A 262 15.55 1.36 -11.07
N GLY A 263 15.49 1.41 -9.73
CA GLY A 263 16.39 2.22 -8.90
C GLY A 263 16.21 3.72 -9.08
N ARG A 264 14.96 4.19 -9.23
CA ARG A 264 14.67 5.62 -9.41
C ARG A 264 14.47 6.39 -8.11
N TYR A 265 14.52 5.72 -6.95
CA TYR A 265 14.28 6.33 -5.65
C TYR A 265 15.50 6.21 -4.74
N ALA A 266 15.79 7.27 -4.02
CA ALA A 266 16.81 7.33 -2.98
C ALA A 266 16.33 8.21 -1.82
N GLU A 267 16.95 8.04 -0.66
CA GLU A 267 16.78 8.93 0.50
C GLU A 267 18.14 9.47 0.92
N ASP A 268 18.17 10.67 1.50
CA ASP A 268 19.33 11.19 2.22
C ASP A 268 19.28 10.81 3.72
N ALA A 269 20.30 11.23 4.46
CA ALA A 269 20.41 10.97 5.90
C ALA A 269 19.29 11.64 6.75
N ALA A 270 18.62 12.65 6.21
CA ALA A 270 17.49 13.32 6.85
C ALA A 270 16.14 12.66 6.51
N GLY A 271 16.12 11.65 5.64
CA GLY A 271 14.91 10.98 5.16
C GLY A 271 14.17 11.73 4.05
N GLN A 272 14.84 12.71 3.42
CA GLN A 272 14.29 13.38 2.25
C GLN A 272 14.31 12.43 1.05
N LEU A 273 13.14 12.26 0.41
CA LEU A 273 13.01 11.44 -0.79
C LEU A 273 13.61 12.15 -2.01
N TYR A 274 14.32 11.39 -2.82
CA TYR A 274 14.85 11.82 -4.11
C TYR A 274 14.32 10.92 -5.23
N TYR A 275 14.00 11.54 -6.35
CA TYR A 275 13.61 10.83 -7.57
C TYR A 275 14.58 11.14 -8.70
N ARG A 276 14.94 10.12 -9.49
CA ARG A 276 15.90 10.22 -10.58
C ARG A 276 15.21 10.53 -11.91
N LEU A 277 15.50 11.74 -12.43
CA LEU A 277 15.11 12.18 -13.77
C LEU A 277 16.35 12.14 -14.70
N GLY A 278 16.33 11.25 -15.68
CA GLY A 278 17.51 11.00 -16.49
C GLY A 278 18.68 10.50 -15.63
N GLN A 279 19.76 11.28 -15.55
CA GLN A 279 20.94 10.95 -14.74
C GLN A 279 21.05 11.75 -13.44
N LYS A 280 20.04 12.60 -13.13
CA LYS A 280 20.12 13.50 -11.97
C LYS A 280 19.07 13.13 -10.91
N TRP A 281 19.48 13.21 -9.66
CA TRP A 281 18.63 13.11 -8.50
C TRP A 281 18.03 14.46 -8.14
N HIS A 282 16.73 14.48 -7.88
CA HIS A 282 15.99 15.68 -7.48
C HIS A 282 15.27 15.40 -6.17
N PRO A 283 15.33 16.29 -5.17
CA PRO A 283 14.55 16.16 -3.96
C PRO A 283 13.07 16.36 -4.29
N VAL A 284 12.23 15.42 -3.89
CA VAL A 284 10.80 15.41 -4.17
C VAL A 284 9.99 15.12 -2.91
N GLU A 285 8.75 15.59 -2.87
CA GLU A 285 7.76 15.13 -1.91
C GLU A 285 7.15 13.82 -2.38
N THR A 286 6.83 13.73 -3.67
CA THR A 286 6.30 12.55 -4.35
C THR A 286 6.35 12.73 -5.86
N VAL A 287 5.79 11.76 -6.60
CA VAL A 287 5.65 11.80 -8.08
C VAL A 287 4.20 11.50 -8.45
N ILE A 288 3.59 12.33 -9.30
CA ILE A 288 2.28 12.04 -9.92
C ILE A 288 2.51 11.13 -11.12
N PHE A 289 1.75 10.02 -11.17
CA PHE A 289 1.78 9.06 -12.26
C PHE A 289 0.51 9.21 -13.12
N SER A 290 0.70 9.79 -14.31
CA SER A 290 -0.36 10.00 -15.30
C SER A 290 -0.01 9.24 -16.59
N GLY A 291 -0.69 8.13 -16.86
CA GLY A 291 -0.32 7.28 -17.99
C GLY A 291 1.15 6.87 -17.93
N GLU A 292 1.92 7.23 -18.97
CA GLU A 292 3.38 7.02 -18.98
C GLU A 292 4.16 8.25 -18.47
N SER A 293 3.47 9.36 -18.10
CA SER A 293 4.09 10.55 -17.53
C SER A 293 4.47 10.37 -16.06
N ARG A 294 5.53 11.07 -15.65
CA ARG A 294 6.03 11.20 -14.27
C ARG A 294 6.22 12.67 -14.00
N GLU A 295 5.40 13.20 -13.11
CA GLU A 295 5.42 14.63 -12.75
C GLU A 295 5.85 14.77 -11.28
N PRO A 296 7.15 15.02 -11.03
CA PRO A 296 7.64 15.16 -9.66
C PRO A 296 7.07 16.42 -8.99
N ILE A 297 6.61 16.26 -7.76
CA ILE A 297 6.35 17.37 -6.84
C ILE A 297 7.66 17.62 -6.10
N PHE A 298 8.34 18.71 -6.40
CA PHE A 298 9.64 19.02 -5.81
C PHE A 298 9.49 19.47 -4.35
N ALA A 299 10.40 19.02 -3.49
CA ALA A 299 10.43 19.44 -2.10
C ALA A 299 10.63 20.96 -1.98
N GLY A 300 9.80 21.62 -1.13
CA GLY A 300 9.83 23.06 -0.94
C GLY A 300 9.17 23.88 -2.05
N SER A 301 8.47 23.28 -2.98
CA SER A 301 7.54 23.97 -3.87
C SER A 301 6.28 24.34 -3.07
N GLU A 302 5.92 25.61 -2.99
CA GLU A 302 4.61 26.00 -2.49
C GLU A 302 3.54 25.42 -3.44
N MET A 303 2.65 24.59 -2.91
CA MET A 303 1.44 24.12 -3.62
C MET A 303 0.35 25.18 -3.54
#